data_cead8762ea8c0b3687cd8f9d71e10b88
#
_entry.id   cead8762ea8c0b3687cd8f9d71e10b88
#
_cell.length_a   1.000
_cell.length_b   1.000
_cell.length_c   1.000
_cell.angle_alpha   90.00
_cell.angle_beta   90.00
_cell.angle_gamma   90.00
#
_symmetry.space_group_name_H-M   'P 1'
#
loop_
_entity.id
_entity.type
_entity.pdbx_description
1 polymer ?
#
loop_
_entity_poly.entity_id
_entity_poly.type
_entity_poly.pdbx_seq_one_letter_code
_entity_poly.pdbx_strand_id
1 'polypeptide(L)'
;MVYTLNGSRDVYVGESVNLAARMRQHLAAPEKQHLDDVRVILDETFNKSVCLDLESQLIRLLAGDGKYRVLNRNDGITDSDYFDRANYRDKFDEIFEELRAANVFERPVAEIMNSDLFKLSPFKALTPDQAIAMEDILEGLFLDLETDQPSTILVQGDPGTGKTIVAIYLTKLLRDIATIPAPEDLSGDSMFAEFFAEGHRELLEDLRIALVVPQQSLRASIRQVFARTPGLSADMVLSPFQVGESTDPFDILIVDETHRLNQRANQASGVLNAKFTEINLQLFGSDDTSWTQLDWIIAQSRHQLFLLDSAQRVRPADLPTETLNGLVRSTKAKGRVYPLWSQMRVRGGADYVDYVRRILSPEPAVDISYQEFPGYEFRLYDNLLDMCQQLREKDAADGLARLVAGFAWPWRSKKNSKEYDIELDGCHLQWNRTAVDWINSRGAIDEVGSIHTVQGYDLNYAGVIIGPDLRYDPLQRKLIFDRANYHDTKGKENNPRLGIKYDDDDLLRLVSNIYGVLLTRGARGTFVYVCDPDLRNHLRQFIPV
;
A
#
# COMPACT_ATOMS: atom_id res chain seq x y z
N MET A 1 -10.53 21.70 23.68
CA MET A 1 -10.55 22.54 22.47
C MET A 1 -9.45 22.08 21.51
N VAL A 2 -9.72 22.17 20.21
CA VAL A 2 -8.73 21.88 19.18
C VAL A 2 -8.37 23.18 18.48
N TYR A 3 -7.14 23.33 18.02
CA TYR A 3 -6.69 24.54 17.34
C TYR A 3 -5.76 24.21 16.17
N THR A 4 -5.70 25.10 15.18
CA THR A 4 -4.70 25.06 14.11
C THR A 4 -3.85 26.32 14.13
N LEU A 5 -2.56 26.17 13.89
CA LEU A 5 -1.62 27.23 13.62
C LEU A 5 -1.25 27.17 12.16
N ASN A 6 -1.57 28.20 11.40
CA ASN A 6 -1.39 28.23 9.97
C ASN A 6 -0.34 29.29 9.57
N GLY A 7 0.58 28.89 8.74
CA GLY A 7 1.46 29.77 7.99
C GLY A 7 1.12 29.77 6.50
N SER A 8 1.97 30.33 5.66
CA SER A 8 1.76 30.34 4.21
C SER A 8 1.83 28.96 3.54
N ARG A 9 2.61 28.03 4.09
CA ARG A 9 2.84 26.67 3.54
C ARG A 9 2.76 25.58 4.58
N ASP A 10 2.76 25.91 5.84
CA ASP A 10 2.85 24.98 6.95
C ASP A 10 1.63 25.10 7.85
N VAL A 11 1.26 24.01 8.49
CA VAL A 11 0.19 23.95 9.47
C VAL A 11 0.59 23.04 10.62
N TYR A 12 0.21 23.42 11.82
CA TYR A 12 0.27 22.59 13.02
C TYR A 12 -1.13 22.47 13.61
N VAL A 13 -1.53 21.28 14.00
CA VAL A 13 -2.79 21.03 14.72
C VAL A 13 -2.46 20.63 16.15
N GLY A 14 -3.26 21.07 17.11
CA GLY A 14 -3.07 20.70 18.50
C GLY A 14 -4.37 20.73 19.28
N GLU A 15 -4.37 20.02 20.41
CA GLU A 15 -5.42 20.13 21.40
C GLU A 15 -4.88 20.74 22.71
N SER A 16 -5.72 21.41 23.46
CA SER A 16 -5.34 21.93 24.77
C SER A 16 -6.57 22.28 25.62
N VAL A 17 -6.44 22.09 26.90
CA VAL A 17 -7.36 22.65 27.91
C VAL A 17 -7.01 24.08 28.28
N ASN A 18 -5.75 24.51 28.04
CA ASN A 18 -5.24 25.86 28.32
C ASN A 18 -4.52 26.43 27.09
N LEU A 19 -5.31 27.01 26.19
CA LEU A 19 -4.80 27.57 24.94
C LEU A 19 -3.74 28.65 25.15
N ALA A 20 -3.93 29.53 26.13
CA ALA A 20 -3.01 30.64 26.38
C ALA A 20 -1.61 30.20 26.80
N ALA A 21 -1.52 29.15 27.64
CA ALA A 21 -0.25 28.53 28.01
C ALA A 21 0.41 27.85 26.79
N ARG A 22 -0.38 27.13 26.01
CA ARG A 22 0.11 26.42 24.82
C ARG A 22 0.60 27.36 23.72
N MET A 23 -0.09 28.51 23.51
CA MET A 23 0.36 29.52 22.56
C MET A 23 1.70 30.14 22.96
N ARG A 24 1.95 30.37 24.26
CA ARG A 24 3.25 30.87 24.72
C ARG A 24 4.38 29.87 24.41
N GLN A 25 4.14 28.57 24.60
CA GLN A 25 5.10 27.53 24.23
C GLN A 25 5.38 27.54 22.72
N HIS A 26 4.34 27.63 21.88
CA HIS A 26 4.51 27.68 20.43
C HIS A 26 5.25 28.93 19.95
N LEU A 27 4.98 30.10 20.54
CA LEU A 27 5.69 31.35 20.24
C LEU A 27 7.17 31.28 20.64
N ALA A 28 7.52 30.49 21.64
CA ALA A 28 8.90 30.25 22.05
C ALA A 28 9.65 29.26 21.16
N ALA A 29 8.92 28.41 20.39
CA ALA A 29 9.50 27.40 19.51
C ALA A 29 9.93 28.01 18.16
N PRO A 30 11.23 28.08 17.82
CA PRO A 30 11.70 28.72 16.60
C PRO A 30 11.08 28.19 15.32
N GLU A 31 10.83 26.87 15.27
CA GLU A 31 10.26 26.18 14.13
C GLU A 31 8.78 26.51 13.85
N LYS A 32 8.08 27.16 14.81
CA LYS A 32 6.67 27.53 14.69
C LYS A 32 6.43 29.05 14.61
N GLN A 33 7.47 29.87 14.69
CA GLN A 33 7.34 31.36 14.67
C GLN A 33 6.75 31.92 13.38
N HIS A 34 6.80 31.16 12.28
CA HIS A 34 6.24 31.54 10.98
C HIS A 34 4.75 31.20 10.83
N LEU A 35 4.14 30.57 11.86
CA LEU A 35 2.72 30.27 11.91
C LEU A 35 1.99 31.44 12.58
N ASP A 36 1.37 32.30 11.80
CA ASP A 36 0.84 33.59 12.22
C ASP A 36 -0.69 33.68 12.27
N ASP A 37 -1.40 32.68 11.76
CA ASP A 37 -2.87 32.57 11.84
C ASP A 37 -3.26 31.44 12.82
N VAL A 38 -4.09 31.78 13.79
CA VAL A 38 -4.58 30.84 14.82
C VAL A 38 -6.09 30.66 14.67
N ARG A 39 -6.53 29.43 14.52
CA ARG A 39 -7.95 29.08 14.52
C ARG A 39 -8.24 28.14 15.68
N VAL A 40 -9.34 28.36 16.36
CA VAL A 40 -9.74 27.59 17.54
C VAL A 40 -11.13 27.02 17.33
N ILE A 41 -11.24 25.72 17.53
CA ILE A 41 -12.48 24.96 17.44
C ILE A 41 -12.95 24.70 18.86
N LEU A 42 -14.13 25.23 19.18
CA LEU A 42 -14.75 25.15 20.49
C LEU A 42 -16.13 24.54 20.37
N ASP A 43 -16.43 23.57 21.22
CA ASP A 43 -17.76 23.02 21.38
C ASP A 43 -17.97 22.59 22.83
N GLU A 44 -19.14 22.90 23.39
CA GLU A 44 -19.46 22.62 24.80
C GLU A 44 -19.55 21.11 25.09
N THR A 45 -19.78 20.29 24.06
CA THR A 45 -19.89 18.83 24.19
C THR A 45 -18.54 18.12 24.11
N PHE A 46 -17.46 18.83 23.76
CA PHE A 46 -16.15 18.21 23.55
C PHE A 46 -15.48 17.85 24.87
N ASN A 47 -15.22 16.57 25.04
CA ASN A 47 -14.32 16.03 26.06
C ASN A 47 -12.91 15.77 25.47
N LYS A 48 -11.98 15.30 26.29
CA LYS A 48 -10.58 15.04 25.89
C LYS A 48 -10.50 14.05 24.71
N SER A 49 -11.25 12.94 24.76
CA SER A 49 -11.22 11.91 23.70
C SER A 49 -11.72 12.44 22.37
N VAL A 50 -12.80 13.26 22.38
CA VAL A 50 -13.33 13.92 21.18
C VAL A 50 -12.31 14.90 20.60
N CYS A 51 -11.63 15.68 21.47
CA CYS A 51 -10.58 16.61 21.00
C CYS A 51 -9.41 15.87 20.34
N LEU A 52 -8.94 14.78 20.91
CA LEU A 52 -7.87 13.95 20.36
C LEU A 52 -8.28 13.31 19.00
N ASP A 53 -9.53 12.81 18.90
CA ASP A 53 -10.03 12.24 17.64
C ASP A 53 -10.13 13.31 16.55
N LEU A 54 -10.67 14.51 16.88
CA LEU A 54 -10.74 15.64 15.93
C LEU A 54 -9.36 16.12 15.51
N GLU A 55 -8.41 16.26 16.45
CA GLU A 55 -7.02 16.60 16.16
C GLU A 55 -6.41 15.60 15.16
N SER A 56 -6.53 14.30 15.46
CA SER A 56 -6.05 13.22 14.58
C SER A 56 -6.67 13.28 13.19
N GLN A 57 -7.99 13.49 13.10
CA GLN A 57 -8.66 13.59 11.81
C GLN A 57 -8.22 14.81 11.01
N LEU A 58 -8.07 15.97 11.65
CA LEU A 58 -7.59 17.21 11.01
C LEU A 58 -6.16 17.04 10.49
N ILE A 59 -5.25 16.46 11.27
CA ILE A 59 -3.87 16.15 10.85
C ILE A 59 -3.89 15.33 9.56
N ARG A 60 -4.67 14.24 9.55
CA ARG A 60 -4.77 13.34 8.40
C ARG A 60 -5.38 13.99 7.17
N LEU A 61 -6.45 14.77 7.35
CA LEU A 61 -7.12 15.47 6.26
C LEU A 61 -6.26 16.60 5.69
N LEU A 62 -5.57 17.37 6.53
CA LEU A 62 -4.65 18.41 6.07
C LEU A 62 -3.46 17.85 5.31
N ALA A 63 -2.88 16.74 5.80
CA ALA A 63 -1.84 16.02 5.07
C ALA A 63 -2.35 15.48 3.71
N GLY A 64 -3.57 14.95 3.69
CA GLY A 64 -4.22 14.43 2.49
C GLY A 64 -4.64 15.50 1.49
N ASP A 65 -5.05 16.69 1.95
CA ASP A 65 -5.39 17.83 1.11
C ASP A 65 -4.17 18.36 0.34
N GLY A 66 -3.01 18.36 0.98
CA GLY A 66 -1.74 18.75 0.36
C GLY A 66 -1.55 20.24 0.14
N LYS A 67 -2.44 21.08 0.64
CA LYS A 67 -2.27 22.56 0.65
C LYS A 67 -1.12 22.98 1.55
N TYR A 68 -1.04 22.39 2.73
CA TYR A 68 -0.02 22.67 3.73
C TYR A 68 0.88 21.45 3.95
N ARG A 69 2.12 21.71 4.43
CA ARG A 69 2.92 20.69 5.10
C ARG A 69 2.51 20.64 6.56
N VAL A 70 2.14 19.47 7.03
CA VAL A 70 1.74 19.24 8.42
C VAL A 70 2.99 19.07 9.28
N LEU A 71 3.16 19.92 10.28
CA LEU A 71 4.34 19.92 11.17
C LEU A 71 4.19 19.02 12.38
N ASN A 72 3.07 18.32 12.51
CA ASN A 72 2.84 17.39 13.59
C ASN A 72 3.86 16.26 13.57
N ARG A 73 4.15 15.71 14.76
CA ARG A 73 4.96 14.50 14.91
C ARG A 73 4.15 13.27 14.56
N ASN A 74 4.86 12.20 14.30
CA ASN A 74 4.29 10.87 14.14
C ASN A 74 4.59 10.06 15.41
N ASP A 75 3.88 10.36 16.48
CA ASP A 75 4.15 9.85 17.83
C ASP A 75 3.10 8.88 18.37
N GLY A 76 2.38 8.20 17.48
CA GLY A 76 1.54 7.08 17.87
C GLY A 76 0.06 7.39 18.02
N ILE A 77 -0.50 8.09 17.04
CA ILE A 77 -1.96 8.25 16.95
C ILE A 77 -2.58 6.87 16.68
N THR A 78 -3.32 6.33 17.64
CA THR A 78 -4.12 5.11 17.47
C THR A 78 -5.57 5.47 17.18
N ASP A 79 -6.24 4.63 16.38
CA ASP A 79 -7.68 4.73 16.15
C ASP A 79 -8.41 4.09 17.34
N SER A 80 -8.45 4.81 18.47
CA SER A 80 -9.12 4.34 19.68
C SER A 80 -10.62 4.63 19.64
N ASP A 81 -11.42 3.63 20.02
CA ASP A 81 -12.86 3.80 20.19
C ASP A 81 -13.16 4.45 21.54
N TYR A 82 -14.17 5.31 21.58
CA TYR A 82 -14.65 5.96 22.79
C TYR A 82 -16.17 6.09 22.78
N PHE A 83 -16.75 6.28 23.95
CA PHE A 83 -18.20 6.39 24.10
C PHE A 83 -18.78 7.51 23.23
N ASP A 84 -19.85 7.22 22.50
CA ASP A 84 -20.56 8.14 21.58
C ASP A 84 -19.76 8.63 20.36
N ARG A 85 -18.65 8.01 20.00
CA ARG A 85 -17.83 8.41 18.83
C ARG A 85 -18.66 8.58 17.56
N ALA A 86 -19.63 7.70 17.32
CA ALA A 86 -20.48 7.75 16.14
C ALA A 86 -21.31 9.05 16.05
N ASN A 87 -21.69 9.63 17.18
CA ASN A 87 -22.52 10.83 17.24
C ASN A 87 -21.74 12.10 16.89
N TYR A 88 -20.41 12.07 16.92
CA TYR A 88 -19.57 13.22 16.56
C TYR A 88 -19.22 13.29 15.06
N ARG A 89 -19.55 12.26 14.26
CA ARG A 89 -19.22 12.25 12.83
C ARG A 89 -19.84 13.41 12.07
N ASP A 90 -21.14 13.62 12.23
CA ASP A 90 -21.85 14.69 11.56
C ASP A 90 -21.30 16.07 11.97
N LYS A 91 -20.95 16.20 13.25
CA LYS A 91 -20.34 17.43 13.78
C LYS A 91 -18.92 17.67 13.24
N PHE A 92 -18.13 16.63 13.05
CA PHE A 92 -16.81 16.75 12.43
C PHE A 92 -16.94 17.13 10.95
N ASP A 93 -17.93 16.60 10.25
CA ASP A 93 -18.23 16.98 8.87
C ASP A 93 -18.65 18.46 8.76
N GLU A 94 -19.47 18.98 9.69
CA GLU A 94 -19.81 20.40 9.79
C GLU A 94 -18.56 21.27 10.02
N ILE A 95 -17.73 20.92 11.00
CA ILE A 95 -16.46 21.64 11.31
C ILE A 95 -15.54 21.64 10.08
N PHE A 96 -15.43 20.51 9.39
CA PHE A 96 -14.64 20.41 8.18
C PHE A 96 -15.12 21.36 7.09
N GLU A 97 -16.44 21.43 6.83
CA GLU A 97 -17.01 22.33 5.82
C GLU A 97 -16.83 23.82 6.22
N GLU A 98 -16.92 24.17 7.51
CA GLU A 98 -16.59 25.52 8.00
C GLU A 98 -15.12 25.87 7.74
N LEU A 99 -14.21 24.97 8.04
CA LEU A 99 -12.78 25.15 7.79
C LEU A 99 -12.48 25.27 6.28
N ARG A 100 -13.19 24.52 5.45
CA ARG A 100 -13.09 24.60 3.99
C ARG A 100 -13.60 25.95 3.48
N ALA A 101 -14.75 26.41 3.96
CA ALA A 101 -15.29 27.73 3.64
C ALA A 101 -14.33 28.87 4.09
N ALA A 102 -13.58 28.65 5.18
CA ALA A 102 -12.53 29.53 5.66
C ALA A 102 -11.18 29.36 4.95
N ASN A 103 -11.14 28.62 3.82
CA ASN A 103 -9.92 28.36 3.04
C ASN A 103 -8.81 27.60 3.78
N VAL A 104 -9.12 26.81 4.78
CA VAL A 104 -8.13 25.90 5.40
C VAL A 104 -7.90 24.67 4.51
N PHE A 105 -8.93 24.17 3.86
CA PHE A 105 -8.89 23.07 2.90
C PHE A 105 -9.23 23.55 1.48
N GLU A 106 -8.62 22.93 0.46
CA GLU A 106 -8.91 23.20 -0.95
C GLU A 106 -9.94 22.22 -1.52
N ARG A 107 -9.92 20.96 -1.06
CA ARG A 107 -10.72 19.86 -1.62
C ARG A 107 -11.79 19.37 -0.64
N PRO A 108 -12.91 18.79 -1.14
CA PRO A 108 -13.90 18.10 -0.30
C PRO A 108 -13.30 16.87 0.39
N VAL A 109 -13.86 16.47 1.56
CA VAL A 109 -13.42 15.30 2.34
C VAL A 109 -13.31 14.04 1.49
N ALA A 110 -14.32 13.75 0.67
CA ALA A 110 -14.36 12.55 -0.15
C ALA A 110 -13.19 12.49 -1.15
N GLU A 111 -12.81 13.62 -1.73
CA GLU A 111 -11.68 13.72 -2.65
C GLU A 111 -10.35 13.58 -1.90
N ILE A 112 -10.22 14.22 -0.73
CA ILE A 112 -9.03 14.09 0.12
C ILE A 112 -8.83 12.64 0.53
N MET A 113 -9.85 11.97 1.05
CA MET A 113 -9.77 10.58 1.51
C MET A 113 -9.41 9.59 0.39
N ASN A 114 -9.74 9.93 -0.85
CA ASN A 114 -9.40 9.14 -2.03
C ASN A 114 -7.99 9.41 -2.56
N SER A 115 -7.31 10.48 -2.12
CA SER A 115 -5.99 10.85 -2.61
C SER A 115 -4.87 9.93 -2.08
N ASP A 116 -3.80 9.79 -2.87
CA ASP A 116 -2.60 9.07 -2.44
C ASP A 116 -1.94 9.74 -1.23
N LEU A 117 -1.98 11.07 -1.14
CA LEU A 117 -1.46 11.82 0.00
C LEU A 117 -2.15 11.42 1.31
N PHE A 118 -3.46 11.16 1.28
CA PHE A 118 -4.18 10.67 2.44
C PHE A 118 -3.95 9.17 2.68
N LYS A 119 -4.04 8.36 1.62
CA LYS A 119 -3.94 6.89 1.73
C LYS A 119 -2.56 6.40 2.15
N LEU A 120 -1.50 7.09 1.71
CA LEU A 120 -0.10 6.77 2.01
C LEU A 120 0.51 7.74 3.03
N SER A 121 -0.32 8.51 3.74
CA SER A 121 0.15 9.45 4.76
C SER A 121 0.83 8.72 5.92
N PRO A 122 1.99 9.20 6.41
CA PRO A 122 2.61 8.69 7.63
C PRO A 122 1.82 9.06 8.91
N PHE A 123 0.84 9.96 8.81
CA PHE A 123 -0.01 10.38 9.93
C PHE A 123 -1.26 9.50 10.10
N LYS A 124 -1.33 8.35 9.45
CA LYS A 124 -2.42 7.40 9.69
C LYS A 124 -2.32 6.80 11.09
N ALA A 125 -3.47 6.63 11.72
CA ALA A 125 -3.56 5.85 12.95
C ALA A 125 -3.18 4.39 12.67
N LEU A 126 -2.33 3.83 13.52
CA LEU A 126 -1.99 2.41 13.50
C LEU A 126 -3.09 1.58 14.15
N THR A 127 -3.31 0.38 13.64
CA THR A 127 -4.11 -0.61 14.37
C THR A 127 -3.33 -1.14 15.58
N PRO A 128 -3.99 -1.73 16.58
CA PRO A 128 -3.30 -2.24 17.76
C PRO A 128 -2.18 -3.25 17.43
N ASP A 129 -2.41 -4.14 16.48
CA ASP A 129 -1.38 -5.11 16.03
C ASP A 129 -0.22 -4.46 15.27
N GLN A 130 -0.50 -3.43 14.46
CA GLN A 130 0.56 -2.63 13.81
C GLN A 130 1.38 -1.85 14.85
N ALA A 131 0.73 -1.30 15.86
CA ALA A 131 1.38 -0.55 16.92
C ALA A 131 2.31 -1.44 17.76
N ILE A 132 1.84 -2.62 18.17
CA ILE A 132 2.65 -3.62 18.88
C ILE A 132 3.83 -4.08 18.02
N ALA A 133 3.57 -4.42 16.75
CA ALA A 133 4.63 -4.83 15.84
C ALA A 133 5.69 -3.72 15.65
N MET A 134 5.25 -2.45 15.62
CA MET A 134 6.14 -1.30 15.49
C MET A 134 7.03 -1.12 16.71
N GLU A 135 6.46 -1.23 17.91
CA GLU A 135 7.17 -1.19 19.19
C GLU A 135 8.25 -2.28 19.26
N ASP A 136 7.85 -3.54 19.04
CA ASP A 136 8.76 -4.69 19.00
C ASP A 136 9.89 -4.53 17.95
N ILE A 137 9.57 -3.96 16.78
CA ILE A 137 10.56 -3.68 15.72
C ILE A 137 11.57 -2.64 16.20
N LEU A 138 11.10 -1.55 16.81
CA LEU A 138 11.96 -0.47 17.30
C LEU A 138 12.87 -0.96 18.41
N GLU A 139 12.32 -1.64 19.43
CA GLU A 139 13.10 -2.22 20.52
C GLU A 139 14.22 -3.12 19.96
N GLY A 140 13.85 -4.03 19.05
CA GLY A 140 14.83 -4.93 18.44
C GLY A 140 15.86 -4.22 17.59
N LEU A 141 15.47 -3.20 16.81
CA LEU A 141 16.37 -2.43 15.97
C LEU A 141 17.35 -1.59 16.80
N PHE A 142 16.87 -0.92 17.85
CA PHE A 142 17.74 -0.15 18.74
C PHE A 142 18.75 -1.04 19.48
N LEU A 143 18.35 -2.21 19.94
CA LEU A 143 19.26 -3.18 20.54
C LEU A 143 20.35 -3.61 19.54
N ASP A 144 19.99 -3.84 18.26
CA ASP A 144 20.94 -4.20 17.22
C ASP A 144 21.91 -3.05 16.89
N LEU A 145 21.42 -1.80 16.91
CA LEU A 145 22.24 -0.58 16.74
C LEU A 145 23.21 -0.38 17.90
N GLU A 146 22.76 -0.49 19.15
CA GLU A 146 23.58 -0.37 20.36
C GLU A 146 24.69 -1.42 20.43
N THR A 147 24.37 -2.65 20.01
CA THR A 147 25.32 -3.77 20.03
C THR A 147 26.16 -3.89 18.75
N ASP A 148 25.98 -2.97 17.80
CA ASP A 148 26.67 -2.94 16.52
C ASP A 148 26.49 -4.24 15.69
N GLN A 149 25.32 -4.89 15.79
CA GLN A 149 25.02 -6.15 15.11
C GLN A 149 24.13 -5.94 13.88
N PRO A 150 24.52 -6.47 12.69
CA PRO A 150 23.66 -6.41 11.53
C PRO A 150 22.38 -7.23 11.74
N SER A 151 21.23 -6.70 11.28
CA SER A 151 19.94 -7.36 11.49
C SER A 151 19.12 -7.48 10.23
N THR A 152 18.31 -8.53 10.19
CA THR A 152 17.27 -8.75 9.20
C THR A 152 15.96 -8.96 9.93
N ILE A 153 15.00 -8.08 9.68
CA ILE A 153 13.68 -8.07 10.29
C ILE A 153 12.64 -8.36 9.21
N LEU A 154 11.62 -9.12 9.52
CA LEU A 154 10.53 -9.46 8.60
C LEU A 154 9.18 -9.06 9.18
N VAL A 155 8.45 -8.23 8.46
CA VAL A 155 7.04 -7.92 8.71
C VAL A 155 6.20 -8.73 7.73
N GLN A 156 5.42 -9.66 8.24
CA GLN A 156 4.61 -10.56 7.43
C GLN A 156 3.11 -10.24 7.60
N GLY A 157 2.38 -10.15 6.51
CA GLY A 157 0.93 -9.93 6.56
C GLY A 157 0.27 -10.16 5.20
N ASP A 158 -1.02 -10.43 5.25
CA ASP A 158 -1.85 -10.61 4.06
C ASP A 158 -2.07 -9.30 3.28
N PRO A 159 -2.63 -9.35 2.07
CA PRO A 159 -3.02 -8.16 1.33
C PRO A 159 -4.00 -7.31 2.17
N GLY A 160 -3.72 -6.02 2.31
CA GLY A 160 -4.61 -5.11 3.04
C GLY A 160 -4.35 -5.00 4.54
N THR A 161 -3.32 -5.63 5.09
CA THR A 161 -2.91 -5.45 6.49
C THR A 161 -2.12 -4.17 6.75
N GLY A 162 -1.95 -3.32 5.72
CA GLY A 162 -1.29 -2.02 5.87
C GLY A 162 0.24 -2.05 5.90
N LYS A 163 0.88 -3.07 5.36
CA LYS A 163 2.35 -3.20 5.28
C LYS A 163 3.03 -1.92 4.77
N THR A 164 2.58 -1.39 3.65
CA THR A 164 3.11 -0.13 3.08
C THR A 164 2.99 1.04 4.05
N ILE A 165 1.87 1.12 4.81
CA ILE A 165 1.67 2.16 5.82
C ILE A 165 2.68 1.99 6.95
N VAL A 166 2.89 0.77 7.43
CA VAL A 166 3.92 0.45 8.44
C VAL A 166 5.32 0.87 7.94
N ALA A 167 5.67 0.59 6.67
CA ALA A 167 6.95 0.99 6.10
C ALA A 167 7.14 2.53 6.06
N ILE A 168 6.12 3.26 5.61
CA ILE A 168 6.14 4.72 5.55
C ILE A 168 6.19 5.33 6.96
N TYR A 169 5.35 4.81 7.86
CA TYR A 169 5.28 5.23 9.25
C TYR A 169 6.64 5.05 9.95
N LEU A 170 7.22 3.86 9.85
CA LEU A 170 8.52 3.54 10.43
C LEU A 170 9.63 4.45 9.88
N THR A 171 9.66 4.68 8.56
CA THR A 171 10.64 5.59 7.95
C THR A 171 10.51 7.00 8.55
N LYS A 172 9.28 7.50 8.69
CA LYS A 172 9.01 8.82 9.29
C LYS A 172 9.42 8.85 10.76
N LEU A 173 9.05 7.82 11.53
CA LEU A 173 9.33 7.75 12.96
C LEU A 173 10.83 7.71 13.26
N LEU A 174 11.61 6.90 12.53
CA LEU A 174 13.08 6.87 12.65
C LEU A 174 13.70 8.25 12.34
N ARG A 175 13.19 8.95 11.31
CA ARG A 175 13.66 10.31 10.99
C ARG A 175 13.25 11.33 12.05
N ASP A 176 12.08 11.20 12.65
CA ASP A 176 11.65 12.09 13.73
C ASP A 176 12.50 11.89 14.99
N ILE A 177 12.78 10.64 15.38
CA ILE A 177 13.65 10.32 16.51
C ILE A 177 15.07 10.90 16.26
N ALA A 178 15.59 10.77 15.04
CA ALA A 178 16.92 11.25 14.67
C ALA A 178 17.05 12.79 14.75
N THR A 179 15.96 13.54 14.45
CA THR A 179 16.05 14.98 14.17
C THR A 179 15.35 15.86 15.19
N ILE A 180 14.39 15.34 15.93
CA ILE A 180 13.58 16.14 16.86
C ILE A 180 14.10 15.95 18.29
N PRO A 181 14.44 17.03 19.03
CA PRO A 181 14.81 16.92 20.44
C PRO A 181 13.72 16.25 21.26
N ALA A 182 14.13 15.52 22.30
CA ALA A 182 13.18 14.97 23.27
C ALA A 182 12.28 16.11 23.81
N PRO A 183 10.96 15.96 23.77
CA PRO A 183 10.07 16.99 24.27
C PRO A 183 10.24 17.15 25.78
N GLU A 184 10.27 18.41 26.26
CA GLU A 184 10.27 18.71 27.71
C GLU A 184 8.98 18.20 28.39
N ASP A 185 7.88 18.08 27.62
CA ASP A 185 6.62 17.48 28.02
C ASP A 185 6.31 16.33 27.04
N LEU A 186 6.78 15.13 27.35
CA LEU A 186 6.17 13.92 26.83
C LEU A 186 4.78 13.83 27.47
N SER A 187 3.75 14.35 26.79
CA SER A 187 2.37 14.01 27.19
C SER A 187 2.33 12.48 27.20
N GLY A 188 1.98 11.87 28.34
CA GLY A 188 2.01 10.42 28.54
C GLY A 188 1.03 9.63 27.62
N ASP A 189 0.51 10.28 26.58
CA ASP A 189 -0.40 9.76 25.57
C ASP A 189 0.33 9.34 24.26
N SER A 190 1.65 9.61 24.13
CA SER A 190 2.42 9.17 22.93
C SER A 190 2.92 7.73 23.11
N MET A 191 2.48 6.84 22.21
CA MET A 191 2.82 5.41 22.25
C MET A 191 4.33 5.13 22.08
N PHE A 192 5.03 5.97 21.31
CA PHE A 192 6.46 5.80 21.02
C PHE A 192 7.34 6.82 21.73
N ALA A 193 6.82 7.47 22.78
CA ALA A 193 7.51 8.55 23.49
C ALA A 193 8.88 8.14 24.02
N GLU A 194 9.02 6.90 24.49
CA GLU A 194 10.26 6.37 25.06
C GLU A 194 11.40 6.28 24.03
N PHE A 195 11.08 6.10 22.74
CA PHE A 195 12.09 6.04 21.68
C PHE A 195 12.68 7.41 21.32
N PHE A 196 12.09 8.51 21.81
CA PHE A 196 12.67 9.86 21.64
C PHE A 196 13.71 10.21 22.73
N ALA A 197 14.17 9.22 23.48
CA ALA A 197 15.24 9.41 24.45
C ALA A 197 16.57 9.84 23.76
N GLU A 198 17.40 10.61 24.46
CA GLU A 198 18.62 11.21 23.92
C GLU A 198 19.57 10.15 23.32
N GLY A 199 19.75 8.99 23.97
CA GLY A 199 20.60 7.91 23.48
C GLY A 199 20.14 7.30 22.15
N HIS A 200 18.83 7.19 21.90
CA HIS A 200 18.31 6.69 20.63
C HIS A 200 18.50 7.66 19.48
N ARG A 201 18.42 8.95 19.76
CA ARG A 201 18.69 9.99 18.78
C ARG A 201 20.12 9.90 18.25
N GLU A 202 21.10 9.79 19.14
CA GLU A 202 22.52 9.69 18.80
C GLU A 202 22.81 8.46 17.91
N LEU A 203 22.09 7.34 18.14
CA LEU A 203 22.20 6.14 17.32
C LEU A 203 21.69 6.31 15.87
N LEU A 204 20.77 7.26 15.63
CA LEU A 204 20.12 7.46 14.33
C LEU A 204 20.58 8.71 13.56
N GLU A 205 21.26 9.68 14.21
CA GLU A 205 21.49 11.03 13.68
C GLU A 205 22.13 11.03 12.29
N ASP A 206 23.17 10.23 12.09
CA ASP A 206 23.94 10.19 10.84
C ASP A 206 23.58 9.00 9.93
N LEU A 207 22.57 8.20 10.29
CA LEU A 207 22.26 7.00 9.53
C LEU A 207 21.59 7.31 8.18
N ARG A 208 22.06 6.61 7.16
CA ARG A 208 21.51 6.63 5.82
C ARG A 208 20.35 5.65 5.73
N ILE A 209 19.12 6.18 5.84
CA ILE A 209 17.87 5.41 5.83
C ILE A 209 17.15 5.59 4.50
N ALA A 210 16.66 4.50 3.89
CA ALA A 210 15.85 4.59 2.67
C ALA A 210 14.73 3.54 2.64
N LEU A 211 13.66 3.87 1.88
CA LEU A 211 12.53 3.00 1.58
C LEU A 211 12.65 2.46 0.15
N VAL A 212 12.73 1.16 0.01
CA VAL A 212 12.84 0.48 -1.29
C VAL A 212 11.47 0.00 -1.75
N VAL A 213 11.05 0.46 -2.93
CA VAL A 213 9.76 0.11 -3.52
C VAL A 213 9.99 -0.41 -4.94
N PRO A 214 9.83 -1.71 -5.19
CA PRO A 214 10.05 -2.30 -6.51
C PRO A 214 9.10 -1.75 -7.58
N GLN A 215 7.86 -1.50 -7.22
CA GLN A 215 6.81 -1.11 -8.15
C GLN A 215 6.87 0.38 -8.50
N GLN A 216 6.95 0.71 -9.79
CA GLN A 216 7.16 2.09 -10.27
C GLN A 216 6.02 3.05 -9.91
N SER A 217 4.76 2.64 -10.08
CA SER A 217 3.59 3.48 -9.80
C SER A 217 3.52 3.83 -8.31
N LEU A 218 3.57 2.82 -7.43
CA LEU A 218 3.54 3.01 -5.98
C LEU A 218 4.73 3.85 -5.50
N ARG A 219 5.93 3.60 -6.05
CA ARG A 219 7.12 4.40 -5.74
C ARG A 219 6.94 5.88 -6.10
N ALA A 220 6.29 6.19 -7.23
CA ALA A 220 6.01 7.56 -7.63
C ALA A 220 5.06 8.26 -6.65
N SER A 221 3.99 7.59 -6.21
CA SER A 221 3.05 8.12 -5.21
C SER A 221 3.72 8.35 -3.86
N ILE A 222 4.52 7.37 -3.37
CA ILE A 222 5.24 7.53 -2.09
C ILE A 222 6.25 8.68 -2.17
N ARG A 223 6.94 8.87 -3.29
CA ARG A 223 7.83 10.03 -3.50
C ARG A 223 7.10 11.36 -3.37
N GLN A 224 5.87 11.47 -3.86
CA GLN A 224 5.06 12.68 -3.71
C GLN A 224 4.67 12.91 -2.24
N VAL A 225 4.33 11.86 -1.51
CA VAL A 225 4.05 11.93 -0.06
C VAL A 225 5.29 12.39 0.70
N PHE A 226 6.44 11.77 0.46
CA PHE A 226 7.70 12.10 1.13
C PHE A 226 8.12 13.55 0.87
N ALA A 227 8.00 14.05 -0.36
CA ALA A 227 8.33 15.44 -0.70
C ALA A 227 7.48 16.48 0.04
N ARG A 228 6.31 16.08 0.59
CA ARG A 228 5.39 16.96 1.33
C ARG A 228 5.37 16.69 2.83
N THR A 229 6.12 15.69 3.30
CA THR A 229 6.19 15.31 4.71
C THR A 229 7.49 15.87 5.32
N PRO A 230 7.42 16.69 6.38
CA PRO A 230 8.61 17.18 7.08
C PRO A 230 9.51 16.04 7.56
N GLY A 231 10.81 16.20 7.46
CA GLY A 231 11.80 15.18 7.83
C GLY A 231 12.00 14.05 6.80
N LEU A 232 11.15 13.98 5.75
CA LEU A 232 11.30 13.05 4.64
C LEU A 232 11.65 13.78 3.34
N SER A 233 12.22 13.05 2.38
CA SER A 233 12.54 13.56 1.04
C SER A 233 12.30 12.49 -0.03
N ALA A 234 11.96 12.90 -1.26
CA ALA A 234 11.63 11.99 -2.35
C ALA A 234 12.80 11.08 -2.77
N ASP A 235 14.04 11.48 -2.53
CA ASP A 235 15.26 10.73 -2.79
C ASP A 235 15.50 9.58 -1.81
N MET A 236 14.83 9.58 -0.66
CA MET A 236 14.82 8.43 0.25
C MET A 236 14.03 7.22 -0.31
N VAL A 237 13.20 7.43 -1.35
CA VAL A 237 12.36 6.36 -1.94
C VAL A 237 13.02 5.82 -3.20
N LEU A 238 13.54 4.60 -3.13
CA LEU A 238 14.41 4.01 -4.13
C LEU A 238 13.77 2.81 -4.85
N SER A 239 14.26 2.52 -6.04
CA SER A 239 14.07 1.22 -6.69
C SER A 239 15.18 0.25 -6.26
N PRO A 240 14.98 -1.08 -6.40
CA PRO A 240 16.05 -2.05 -6.15
C PRO A 240 17.31 -1.81 -7.00
N PHE A 241 17.16 -1.34 -8.24
CA PHE A 241 18.28 -0.97 -9.10
C PHE A 241 19.10 0.20 -8.54
N GLN A 242 18.42 1.25 -8.03
CA GLN A 242 19.12 2.38 -7.40
C GLN A 242 19.88 1.99 -6.15
N VAL A 243 19.39 0.99 -5.40
CA VAL A 243 20.14 0.41 -4.27
C VAL A 243 21.38 -0.32 -4.77
N GLY A 244 21.22 -1.21 -5.79
CA GLY A 244 22.35 -1.95 -6.35
C GLY A 244 23.44 -1.07 -6.99
N GLU A 245 23.05 0.08 -7.57
CA GLU A 245 23.96 1.06 -8.20
C GLU A 245 24.60 2.02 -7.18
N SER A 246 24.22 1.96 -5.88
CA SER A 246 24.76 2.89 -4.87
C SER A 246 26.23 2.63 -4.63
N THR A 247 27.03 3.71 -4.58
CA THR A 247 28.47 3.64 -4.24
C THR A 247 28.69 3.43 -2.75
N ASP A 248 27.80 4.02 -1.94
CA ASP A 248 27.88 3.95 -0.49
C ASP A 248 26.75 3.06 0.04
N PRO A 249 27.01 2.19 1.02
CA PRO A 249 25.99 1.36 1.63
C PRO A 249 24.99 2.19 2.43
N PHE A 250 23.84 1.61 2.71
CA PHE A 250 22.82 2.15 3.59
C PHE A 250 22.97 1.54 4.99
N ASP A 251 22.65 2.31 6.01
CA ASP A 251 22.57 1.76 7.36
C ASP A 251 21.27 0.98 7.54
N ILE A 252 20.15 1.56 7.13
CA ILE A 252 18.83 0.92 7.23
C ILE A 252 18.11 0.97 5.87
N LEU A 253 17.72 -0.19 5.36
CA LEU A 253 16.81 -0.31 4.23
C LEU A 253 15.48 -0.93 4.66
N ILE A 254 14.39 -0.23 4.42
CA ILE A 254 13.03 -0.72 4.57
C ILE A 254 12.53 -1.12 3.18
N VAL A 255 12.10 -2.35 2.99
CA VAL A 255 11.77 -2.92 1.67
C VAL A 255 10.30 -3.30 1.62
N ASP A 256 9.50 -2.49 0.96
CA ASP A 256 8.09 -2.81 0.73
C ASP A 256 7.93 -3.78 -0.44
N GLU A 257 6.84 -4.55 -0.43
CA GLU A 257 6.52 -5.53 -1.48
C GLU A 257 7.72 -6.47 -1.81
N THR A 258 8.39 -6.99 -0.78
CA THR A 258 9.60 -7.81 -0.92
C THR A 258 9.48 -8.97 -1.92
N HIS A 259 8.29 -9.58 -2.02
CA HIS A 259 7.98 -10.64 -2.99
C HIS A 259 8.06 -10.20 -4.46
N ARG A 260 8.10 -8.87 -4.71
CA ARG A 260 8.24 -8.26 -6.05
C ARG A 260 9.68 -7.99 -6.45
N LEU A 261 10.64 -8.21 -5.59
CA LEU A 261 12.05 -8.22 -5.95
C LEU A 261 12.31 -9.28 -7.02
N ASN A 262 13.21 -9.00 -7.94
CA ASN A 262 13.44 -9.88 -9.08
C ASN A 262 14.61 -10.84 -8.84
N GLN A 263 14.40 -12.07 -9.26
CA GLN A 263 15.50 -13.00 -9.54
C GLN A 263 16.22 -12.62 -10.85
N ARG A 264 17.32 -13.29 -11.17
CA ARG A 264 18.06 -13.12 -12.43
C ARG A 264 17.22 -13.63 -13.61
N ALA A 265 16.38 -12.76 -14.15
CA ALA A 265 15.45 -13.04 -15.26
C ALA A 265 15.54 -11.94 -16.31
N ASN A 266 14.90 -12.12 -17.44
CA ASN A 266 14.78 -11.06 -18.43
C ASN A 266 13.98 -9.88 -17.90
N GLN A 267 14.64 -8.74 -17.82
CA GLN A 267 14.05 -7.49 -17.39
C GLN A 267 13.16 -6.86 -18.46
N ALA A 268 12.42 -5.81 -18.09
CA ALA A 268 11.50 -5.10 -18.99
C ALA A 268 12.21 -4.48 -20.22
N SER A 269 13.53 -4.22 -20.14
CA SER A 269 14.31 -3.66 -21.26
C SER A 269 15.73 -4.23 -21.27
N GLY A 270 16.39 -4.10 -22.43
CA GLY A 270 17.81 -4.46 -22.58
C GLY A 270 18.72 -3.65 -21.65
N VAL A 271 18.40 -2.37 -21.43
CA VAL A 271 19.13 -1.50 -20.50
C VAL A 271 19.09 -2.06 -19.07
N LEU A 272 17.93 -2.47 -18.58
CA LEU A 272 17.81 -3.06 -17.24
C LEU A 272 18.51 -4.43 -17.14
N ASN A 273 18.56 -5.19 -18.25
CA ASN A 273 19.36 -6.43 -18.28
C ASN A 273 20.85 -6.16 -18.15
N ALA A 274 21.38 -5.14 -18.84
CA ALA A 274 22.78 -4.73 -18.74
C ALA A 274 23.10 -4.25 -17.30
N LYS A 275 22.27 -3.38 -16.75
CA LYS A 275 22.40 -2.91 -15.36
C LYS A 275 22.41 -4.03 -14.34
N PHE A 276 21.60 -5.07 -14.52
CA PHE A 276 21.58 -6.22 -13.61
C PHE A 276 22.94 -6.92 -13.59
N THR A 277 23.55 -7.13 -14.79
CA THR A 277 24.90 -7.67 -14.91
C THR A 277 25.95 -6.75 -14.26
N GLU A 278 25.91 -5.45 -14.53
CA GLU A 278 26.84 -4.47 -13.99
C GLU A 278 26.82 -4.45 -12.44
N ILE A 279 25.62 -4.44 -11.85
CA ILE A 279 25.43 -4.48 -10.40
C ILE A 279 25.99 -5.78 -9.81
N ASN A 280 25.69 -6.94 -10.42
CA ASN A 280 26.23 -8.21 -9.94
C ASN A 280 27.77 -8.22 -9.98
N LEU A 281 28.36 -7.72 -11.06
CA LEU A 281 29.83 -7.61 -11.16
C LEU A 281 30.41 -6.65 -10.11
N GLN A 282 29.74 -5.52 -9.87
CA GLN A 282 30.18 -4.54 -8.89
C GLN A 282 30.10 -5.09 -7.45
N LEU A 283 28.99 -5.72 -7.08
CA LEU A 283 28.75 -6.16 -5.71
C LEU A 283 29.42 -7.49 -5.37
N PHE A 284 29.47 -8.43 -6.34
CA PHE A 284 29.85 -9.82 -6.08
C PHE A 284 31.05 -10.31 -6.93
N GLY A 285 31.56 -9.48 -7.83
CA GLY A 285 32.66 -9.82 -8.73
C GLY A 285 32.31 -10.79 -9.87
N SER A 286 31.03 -11.25 -9.95
CA SER A 286 30.56 -12.16 -11.00
C SER A 286 29.08 -11.91 -11.30
N ASP A 287 28.65 -12.21 -12.56
CA ASP A 287 27.20 -12.22 -12.91
C ASP A 287 26.65 -13.65 -12.76
N ASP A 288 26.79 -14.23 -11.56
CA ASP A 288 26.16 -15.50 -11.25
C ASP A 288 24.64 -15.37 -11.26
N THR A 289 23.98 -16.36 -11.86
CA THR A 289 22.53 -16.35 -12.02
C THR A 289 21.77 -16.56 -10.70
N SER A 290 22.44 -17.00 -9.64
CA SER A 290 21.87 -17.12 -8.29
C SER A 290 21.65 -15.78 -7.61
N TRP A 291 22.41 -14.72 -7.98
CA TRP A 291 22.26 -13.40 -7.39
C TRP A 291 20.95 -12.74 -7.77
N THR A 292 20.22 -12.27 -6.77
CA THR A 292 18.90 -11.64 -6.90
C THR A 292 18.94 -10.19 -6.39
N GLN A 293 17.85 -9.45 -6.59
CA GLN A 293 17.71 -8.12 -6.00
C GLN A 293 17.62 -8.16 -4.47
N LEU A 294 17.25 -9.29 -3.86
CA LEU A 294 17.33 -9.50 -2.41
C LEU A 294 18.78 -9.47 -1.93
N ASP A 295 19.66 -10.13 -2.69
CA ASP A 295 21.10 -10.16 -2.37
C ASP A 295 21.74 -8.78 -2.50
N TRP A 296 21.31 -7.97 -3.47
CA TRP A 296 21.78 -6.57 -3.58
C TRP A 296 21.42 -5.76 -2.34
N ILE A 297 20.19 -5.90 -1.86
CA ILE A 297 19.71 -5.17 -0.66
C ILE A 297 20.49 -5.59 0.56
N ILE A 298 20.72 -6.88 0.74
CA ILE A 298 21.51 -7.41 1.87
C ILE A 298 22.97 -6.94 1.79
N ALA A 299 23.57 -6.95 0.59
CA ALA A 299 24.95 -6.50 0.40
C ALA A 299 25.12 -4.99 0.58
N GLN A 300 24.08 -4.21 0.30
CA GLN A 300 24.10 -2.74 0.32
C GLN A 300 23.52 -2.15 1.61
N SER A 301 23.23 -2.96 2.64
CA SER A 301 22.72 -2.42 3.89
C SER A 301 23.15 -3.23 5.10
N ARG A 302 23.22 -2.55 6.23
CA ARG A 302 23.55 -3.16 7.53
C ARG A 302 22.33 -3.76 8.21
N HIS A 303 21.21 -3.03 8.19
CA HIS A 303 19.94 -3.44 8.76
C HIS A 303 18.87 -3.46 7.67
N GLN A 304 18.14 -4.57 7.54
CA GLN A 304 17.08 -4.74 6.56
C GLN A 304 15.75 -5.04 7.25
N LEU A 305 14.72 -4.31 6.84
CA LEU A 305 13.33 -4.58 7.23
C LEU A 305 12.54 -4.94 5.98
N PHE A 306 12.19 -6.20 5.84
CA PHE A 306 11.44 -6.72 4.70
C PHE A 306 9.95 -6.81 5.02
N LEU A 307 9.10 -6.20 4.20
CA LEU A 307 7.64 -6.34 4.31
C LEU A 307 7.18 -7.32 3.23
N LEU A 308 6.66 -8.44 3.66
CA LEU A 308 6.39 -9.60 2.80
C LEU A 308 4.92 -9.99 2.82
N ASP A 309 4.40 -10.26 1.62
CA ASP A 309 3.22 -11.07 1.38
C ASP A 309 3.60 -12.28 0.54
N SER A 310 3.62 -13.45 1.14
CA SER A 310 4.06 -14.68 0.48
C SER A 310 3.10 -15.19 -0.59
N ALA A 311 1.84 -14.71 -0.59
CA ALA A 311 0.79 -15.16 -1.50
C ALA A 311 0.65 -14.30 -2.77
N GLN A 312 1.36 -13.18 -2.88
CA GLN A 312 1.21 -12.22 -4.00
C GLN A 312 2.26 -12.34 -5.11
N ARG A 313 2.88 -13.48 -5.31
CA ARG A 313 3.71 -13.72 -6.49
C ARG A 313 2.84 -13.78 -7.75
N VAL A 314 3.09 -12.90 -8.73
CA VAL A 314 2.26 -12.77 -9.94
C VAL A 314 3.07 -12.81 -11.24
N ARG A 315 4.41 -12.88 -11.18
CA ARG A 315 5.29 -12.97 -12.37
C ARG A 315 6.41 -13.98 -12.21
N PRO A 316 6.85 -14.61 -13.31
CA PRO A 316 8.04 -15.46 -13.32
C PRO A 316 9.32 -14.77 -12.83
N ALA A 317 9.45 -13.47 -13.05
CA ALA A 317 10.62 -12.69 -12.65
C ALA A 317 10.67 -12.39 -11.14
N ASP A 318 9.54 -12.47 -10.43
CA ASP A 318 9.49 -12.25 -8.98
C ASP A 318 10.31 -13.33 -8.25
N LEU A 319 10.76 -13.04 -7.03
CA LEU A 319 11.55 -14.00 -6.23
C LEU A 319 10.87 -15.37 -6.13
N PRO A 320 11.62 -16.47 -6.24
CA PRO A 320 11.08 -17.81 -6.05
C PRO A 320 10.51 -17.99 -4.64
N THR A 321 9.46 -18.80 -4.52
CA THR A 321 8.84 -19.13 -3.22
C THR A 321 9.87 -19.71 -2.25
N GLU A 322 10.82 -20.52 -2.73
CA GLU A 322 11.86 -21.13 -1.90
C GLU A 322 12.79 -20.05 -1.30
N THR A 323 13.18 -19.03 -2.07
CA THR A 323 13.98 -17.90 -1.57
C THR A 323 13.22 -17.15 -0.48
N LEU A 324 11.93 -16.85 -0.70
CA LEU A 324 11.08 -16.19 0.30
C LEU A 324 10.93 -17.04 1.57
N ASN A 325 10.68 -18.35 1.41
CA ASN A 325 10.60 -19.28 2.53
C ASN A 325 11.95 -19.39 3.29
N GLY A 326 13.06 -19.31 2.58
CA GLY A 326 14.40 -19.24 3.18
C GLY A 326 14.57 -17.99 4.04
N LEU A 327 14.16 -16.83 3.53
CA LEU A 327 14.16 -15.57 4.29
C LEU A 327 13.29 -15.67 5.55
N VAL A 328 12.06 -16.19 5.42
CA VAL A 328 11.14 -16.39 6.57
C VAL A 328 11.76 -17.33 7.61
N ARG A 329 12.31 -18.49 7.20
CA ARG A 329 12.94 -19.45 8.12
C ARG A 329 14.12 -18.83 8.86
N SER A 330 15.03 -18.16 8.15
CA SER A 330 16.22 -17.55 8.76
C SER A 330 15.88 -16.43 9.74
N THR A 331 14.89 -15.61 9.41
CA THR A 331 14.45 -14.49 10.26
C THR A 331 13.66 -15.01 11.47
N LYS A 332 12.80 -16.02 11.27
CA LYS A 332 12.07 -16.68 12.36
C LYS A 332 13.00 -17.35 13.38
N ALA A 333 14.08 -17.97 12.92
CA ALA A 333 15.09 -18.58 13.80
C ALA A 333 15.79 -17.56 14.72
N LYS A 334 15.80 -16.28 14.32
CA LYS A 334 16.33 -15.16 15.11
C LYS A 334 15.26 -14.44 15.96
N GLY A 335 14.00 -14.87 15.92
CA GLY A 335 12.89 -14.22 16.62
C GLY A 335 12.50 -12.85 16.05
N ARG A 336 12.83 -12.57 14.77
CA ARG A 336 12.63 -11.25 14.14
C ARG A 336 11.54 -11.26 13.07
N VAL A 337 10.45 -12.00 13.30
CA VAL A 337 9.27 -12.02 12.42
C VAL A 337 8.08 -11.41 13.17
N TYR A 338 7.51 -10.35 12.61
CA TYR A 338 6.42 -9.58 13.18
C TYR A 338 5.18 -9.70 12.27
N PRO A 339 4.14 -10.44 12.70
CA PRO A 339 2.94 -10.64 11.89
C PRO A 339 1.97 -9.47 12.02
N LEU A 340 1.32 -9.10 10.90
CA LEU A 340 0.19 -8.17 10.85
C LEU A 340 -1.07 -8.94 10.49
N TRP A 341 -2.10 -8.83 11.33
CA TRP A 341 -3.34 -9.60 11.21
C TRP A 341 -4.55 -8.76 10.78
N SER A 342 -4.61 -7.48 11.19
CA SER A 342 -5.77 -6.64 10.96
C SER A 342 -5.96 -6.31 9.49
N GLN A 343 -7.08 -6.77 8.92
CA GLN A 343 -7.47 -6.43 7.55
C GLN A 343 -8.07 -5.02 7.50
N MET A 344 -7.38 -4.08 6.90
CA MET A 344 -7.77 -2.66 6.83
C MET A 344 -8.38 -2.24 5.49
N ARG A 345 -8.16 -3.03 4.43
CA ARG A 345 -8.60 -2.67 3.08
C ARG A 345 -10.03 -3.09 2.82
N VAL A 346 -10.33 -4.36 3.04
CA VAL A 346 -11.58 -4.98 2.62
C VAL A 346 -12.54 -5.05 3.81
N ARG A 347 -13.73 -4.44 3.71
CA ARG A 347 -14.75 -4.51 4.77
C ARG A 347 -15.25 -5.93 5.05
N GLY A 348 -15.11 -6.85 4.08
CA GLY A 348 -15.37 -8.27 4.29
C GLY A 348 -14.35 -8.99 5.18
N GLY A 349 -13.29 -8.31 5.62
CA GLY A 349 -12.30 -8.85 6.54
C GLY A 349 -11.34 -9.86 5.93
N ALA A 350 -10.58 -10.54 6.80
CA ALA A 350 -9.64 -11.60 6.41
C ALA A 350 -10.39 -12.81 5.82
N ASP A 351 -11.57 -13.12 6.32
CA ASP A 351 -12.41 -14.22 5.85
C ASP A 351 -12.75 -14.10 4.36
N TYR A 352 -13.01 -12.87 3.88
CA TYR A 352 -13.23 -12.63 2.45
C TYR A 352 -11.98 -12.91 1.61
N VAL A 353 -10.81 -12.47 2.08
CA VAL A 353 -9.54 -12.70 1.37
C VAL A 353 -9.26 -14.19 1.25
N ASP A 354 -9.43 -14.94 2.33
CA ASP A 354 -9.26 -16.40 2.34
C ASP A 354 -10.31 -17.10 1.47
N TYR A 355 -11.54 -16.62 1.50
CA TYR A 355 -12.60 -17.14 0.65
C TYR A 355 -12.26 -16.99 -0.84
N VAL A 356 -11.82 -15.80 -1.26
CA VAL A 356 -11.38 -15.54 -2.65
C VAL A 356 -10.23 -16.48 -3.04
N ARG A 357 -9.23 -16.68 -2.17
CA ARG A 357 -8.12 -17.60 -2.42
C ARG A 357 -8.59 -19.04 -2.63
N ARG A 358 -9.56 -19.48 -1.84
CA ARG A 358 -10.10 -20.84 -1.92
C ARG A 358 -10.90 -21.07 -3.19
N ILE A 359 -11.77 -20.15 -3.59
CA ILE A 359 -12.60 -20.27 -4.81
C ILE A 359 -11.78 -20.16 -6.11
N LEU A 360 -10.59 -19.53 -6.05
CA LEU A 360 -9.65 -19.45 -7.18
C LEU A 360 -8.47 -20.43 -7.06
N SER A 361 -8.50 -21.36 -6.13
CA SER A 361 -7.43 -22.36 -6.01
C SER A 361 -7.37 -23.25 -7.25
N PRO A 362 -6.18 -23.42 -7.88
CA PRO A 362 -5.99 -24.38 -8.95
C PRO A 362 -6.30 -25.82 -8.54
N GLU A 363 -6.13 -26.13 -7.26
CA GLU A 363 -6.45 -27.43 -6.68
C GLU A 363 -7.93 -27.50 -6.31
N PRO A 364 -8.63 -28.63 -6.60
CA PRO A 364 -10.03 -28.76 -6.24
C PRO A 364 -10.19 -28.57 -4.73
N ALA A 365 -10.85 -27.50 -4.34
CA ALA A 365 -11.14 -27.27 -2.93
C ALA A 365 -12.25 -28.23 -2.49
N VAL A 366 -11.93 -29.10 -1.55
CA VAL A 366 -12.90 -29.93 -0.86
C VAL A 366 -13.66 -29.01 0.12
N ASP A 367 -14.99 -28.93 -0.02
CA ASP A 367 -15.91 -28.26 0.91
C ASP A 367 -15.79 -26.71 1.02
N ILE A 368 -15.91 -25.97 -0.09
CA ILE A 368 -16.23 -24.55 -0.04
C ILE A 368 -17.76 -24.39 -0.01
N SER A 369 -18.32 -23.87 1.07
CA SER A 369 -19.71 -23.43 1.13
C SER A 369 -19.86 -21.96 0.77
N TYR A 370 -21.02 -21.56 0.27
CA TYR A 370 -21.39 -20.16 0.08
C TYR A 370 -21.22 -19.38 1.39
N GLN A 371 -20.65 -18.17 1.30
CA GLN A 371 -20.41 -17.31 2.43
C GLN A 371 -20.86 -15.87 2.12
N GLU A 372 -21.53 -15.23 3.07
CA GLU A 372 -21.90 -13.82 3.01
C GLU A 372 -20.92 -12.98 3.82
N PHE A 373 -20.68 -11.75 3.35
CA PHE A 373 -19.78 -10.79 4.01
C PHE A 373 -20.57 -9.54 4.38
N PRO A 374 -21.08 -9.40 5.60
CA PRO A 374 -21.87 -8.25 6.03
C PRO A 374 -21.13 -6.93 5.81
N GLY A 375 -21.79 -5.96 5.13
CA GLY A 375 -21.20 -4.66 4.82
C GLY A 375 -20.21 -4.65 3.65
N TYR A 376 -20.09 -5.75 2.92
CA TYR A 376 -19.29 -5.87 1.70
C TYR A 376 -20.13 -6.37 0.52
N GLU A 377 -20.13 -5.65 -0.59
CA GLU A 377 -20.89 -6.02 -1.78
C GLU A 377 -20.04 -6.95 -2.67
N PHE A 378 -20.33 -8.25 -2.66
CA PHE A 378 -19.69 -9.22 -3.54
C PHE A 378 -20.73 -9.79 -4.49
N ARG A 379 -20.62 -9.51 -5.82
CA ARG A 379 -21.65 -9.86 -6.80
C ARG A 379 -21.08 -10.36 -8.11
N LEU A 380 -21.74 -11.39 -8.69
CA LEU A 380 -21.47 -11.92 -10.02
C LEU A 380 -22.47 -11.31 -11.02
N TYR A 381 -21.99 -10.86 -12.17
CA TYR A 381 -22.81 -10.30 -13.25
C TYR A 381 -22.79 -11.22 -14.47
N ASP A 382 -23.97 -11.42 -15.07
CA ASP A 382 -24.12 -12.17 -16.31
C ASP A 382 -23.83 -11.34 -17.55
N ASN A 383 -23.96 -10.01 -17.43
CA ASN A 383 -23.75 -9.05 -18.51
C ASN A 383 -22.74 -7.99 -18.07
N LEU A 384 -21.72 -7.74 -18.90
CA LEU A 384 -20.66 -6.78 -18.60
C LEU A 384 -21.19 -5.33 -18.59
N LEU A 385 -22.14 -5.01 -19.46
CA LEU A 385 -22.71 -3.66 -19.54
C LEU A 385 -23.42 -3.29 -18.23
N ASP A 386 -24.18 -4.22 -17.64
CA ASP A 386 -24.87 -4.02 -16.37
C ASP A 386 -23.86 -3.78 -15.23
N MET A 387 -22.77 -4.56 -15.19
CA MET A 387 -21.69 -4.35 -14.24
C MET A 387 -21.02 -2.97 -14.41
N CYS A 388 -20.76 -2.56 -15.65
CA CYS A 388 -20.17 -1.24 -15.95
C CYS A 388 -21.09 -0.10 -15.51
N GLN A 389 -22.42 -0.23 -15.72
CA GLN A 389 -23.39 0.77 -15.30
C GLN A 389 -23.42 0.89 -13.77
N GLN A 390 -23.50 -0.24 -13.07
CA GLN A 390 -23.50 -0.24 -11.60
C GLN A 390 -22.19 0.34 -11.04
N LEU A 391 -21.06 0.05 -11.68
CA LEU A 391 -19.77 0.59 -11.26
C LEU A 391 -19.69 2.12 -11.42
N ARG A 392 -20.29 2.69 -12.49
CA ARG A 392 -20.38 4.15 -12.66
C ARG A 392 -21.28 4.80 -11.59
N GLU A 393 -22.37 4.16 -11.20
CA GLU A 393 -23.22 4.62 -10.10
C GLU A 393 -22.44 4.67 -8.78
N LYS A 394 -21.62 3.62 -8.51
CA LYS A 394 -20.75 3.59 -7.33
C LYS A 394 -19.65 4.65 -7.40
N ASP A 395 -19.06 4.89 -8.58
CA ASP A 395 -18.05 5.95 -8.75
C ASP A 395 -18.63 7.35 -8.52
N ALA A 396 -19.85 7.58 -8.97
CA ALA A 396 -20.53 8.85 -8.74
C ALA A 396 -20.87 9.10 -7.25
N ALA A 397 -21.17 8.03 -6.51
CA ALA A 397 -21.55 8.13 -5.09
C ALA A 397 -20.31 8.17 -4.17
N ASP A 398 -19.34 7.29 -4.39
CA ASP A 398 -18.24 7.03 -3.46
C ASP A 398 -16.87 7.39 -4.03
N GLY A 399 -16.75 7.58 -5.35
CA GLY A 399 -15.49 7.71 -6.06
C GLY A 399 -14.67 6.41 -6.10
N LEU A 400 -13.59 6.39 -6.89
CA LEU A 400 -12.64 5.26 -7.01
C LEU A 400 -13.28 3.88 -7.23
N ALA A 401 -14.33 3.82 -8.06
CA ALA A 401 -14.80 2.56 -8.61
C ALA A 401 -14.14 2.34 -9.98
N ARG A 402 -13.44 1.22 -10.19
CA ARG A 402 -12.64 0.99 -11.40
C ARG A 402 -12.83 -0.43 -11.93
N LEU A 403 -12.84 -0.53 -13.28
CA LEU A 403 -12.73 -1.82 -13.96
C LEU A 403 -11.29 -2.29 -13.96
N VAL A 404 -11.07 -3.58 -13.69
CA VAL A 404 -9.76 -4.21 -13.71
C VAL A 404 -9.83 -5.60 -14.31
N ALA A 405 -8.78 -6.05 -14.98
CA ALA A 405 -8.74 -7.38 -15.58
C ALA A 405 -7.32 -7.97 -15.61
N GLY A 406 -7.23 -9.28 -15.83
CA GLY A 406 -6.00 -9.96 -16.27
C GLY A 406 -5.63 -9.61 -17.71
N PHE A 407 -4.41 -9.90 -18.14
CA PHE A 407 -3.94 -9.64 -19.51
C PHE A 407 -4.47 -10.68 -20.51
N ALA A 408 -5.78 -10.81 -20.60
CA ALA A 408 -6.45 -11.80 -21.43
C ALA A 408 -6.78 -11.31 -22.87
N TRP A 409 -6.39 -10.10 -23.22
CA TRP A 409 -6.61 -9.50 -24.54
C TRP A 409 -5.35 -8.80 -25.06
N PRO A 410 -5.17 -8.75 -26.40
CA PRO A 410 -4.09 -7.97 -27.01
C PRO A 410 -4.25 -6.48 -26.72
N TRP A 411 -3.18 -5.79 -26.32
CA TRP A 411 -3.19 -4.35 -26.11
C TRP A 411 -3.07 -3.58 -27.43
N ARG A 412 -4.18 -3.44 -28.17
CA ARG A 412 -4.28 -2.77 -29.47
C ARG A 412 -4.19 -1.25 -29.32
N SER A 413 -4.88 -0.70 -28.33
CA SER A 413 -4.91 0.74 -28.04
C SER A 413 -3.54 1.34 -27.75
N LYS A 414 -2.56 0.54 -27.32
CA LYS A 414 -1.16 0.98 -27.15
C LYS A 414 -0.53 1.48 -28.44
N LYS A 415 -0.91 0.89 -29.58
CA LYS A 415 -0.39 1.27 -30.91
C LYS A 415 -1.31 2.26 -31.62
N ASN A 416 -2.61 2.12 -31.43
CA ASN A 416 -3.62 2.97 -32.03
C ASN A 416 -4.70 3.32 -30.98
N SER A 417 -4.65 4.53 -30.46
CA SER A 417 -5.55 5.02 -29.40
C SER A 417 -7.04 5.04 -29.78
N LYS A 418 -7.39 4.74 -31.03
CA LYS A 418 -8.79 4.65 -31.50
C LYS A 418 -9.33 3.21 -31.42
N GLU A 419 -8.48 2.22 -31.23
CA GLU A 419 -8.90 0.82 -31.13
C GLU A 419 -9.31 0.48 -29.70
N TYR A 420 -10.21 -0.49 -29.59
CA TYR A 420 -10.60 -1.07 -28.32
C TYR A 420 -9.86 -2.39 -28.10
N ASP A 421 -9.54 -2.65 -26.84
CA ASP A 421 -8.80 -3.84 -26.41
C ASP A 421 -9.75 -4.96 -25.98
N ILE A 422 -10.86 -4.59 -25.35
CA ILE A 422 -11.89 -5.50 -24.85
C ILE A 422 -13.23 -5.10 -25.44
N GLU A 423 -13.85 -6.02 -26.16
CA GLU A 423 -15.15 -5.83 -26.81
C GLU A 423 -16.05 -7.02 -26.40
N LEU A 424 -16.94 -6.80 -25.43
CA LEU A 424 -17.81 -7.81 -24.82
C LEU A 424 -19.17 -7.20 -24.46
N ASP A 425 -20.28 -7.90 -24.69
CA ASP A 425 -21.65 -7.52 -24.32
C ASP A 425 -22.01 -6.08 -24.69
N GLY A 426 -21.51 -5.57 -25.82
CA GLY A 426 -21.70 -4.19 -26.25
C GLY A 426 -20.81 -3.16 -25.56
N CYS A 427 -19.95 -3.56 -24.65
CA CYS A 427 -18.92 -2.71 -24.07
C CYS A 427 -17.70 -2.65 -25.00
N HIS A 428 -17.15 -1.45 -25.16
CA HIS A 428 -15.93 -1.18 -25.92
C HIS A 428 -14.93 -0.48 -24.98
N LEU A 429 -13.94 -1.22 -24.48
CA LEU A 429 -13.06 -0.78 -23.40
C LEU A 429 -11.60 -0.76 -23.86
N GLN A 430 -10.83 0.16 -23.31
CA GLN A 430 -9.38 0.28 -23.54
C GLN A 430 -8.61 -0.01 -22.26
N TRP A 431 -7.40 -0.55 -22.40
CA TRP A 431 -6.45 -0.66 -21.31
C TRP A 431 -6.00 0.73 -20.84
N ASN A 432 -5.58 0.79 -19.59
CA ASN A 432 -5.07 1.99 -18.92
C ASN A 432 -4.17 2.84 -19.85
N ARG A 433 -4.59 4.07 -20.13
CA ARG A 433 -3.86 5.01 -20.98
C ARG A 433 -2.68 5.64 -20.27
N THR A 434 -2.74 5.73 -18.95
CA THR A 434 -1.68 6.25 -18.07
C THR A 434 -1.02 5.12 -17.31
N ALA A 435 0.33 5.13 -17.26
CA ALA A 435 1.09 4.11 -16.54
C ALA A 435 1.29 4.44 -15.05
N VAL A 436 1.20 5.73 -14.69
CA VAL A 436 1.40 6.22 -13.33
C VAL A 436 0.12 6.91 -12.87
N ASP A 437 -0.32 6.60 -11.65
CA ASP A 437 -1.53 7.16 -11.04
C ASP A 437 -2.79 7.01 -11.90
N TRP A 438 -2.91 5.86 -12.59
CA TRP A 438 -4.05 5.59 -13.46
C TRP A 438 -5.40 5.68 -12.75
N ILE A 439 -5.48 5.21 -11.51
CA ILE A 439 -6.75 5.17 -10.74
C ILE A 439 -7.39 6.56 -10.56
N ASN A 440 -6.58 7.61 -10.51
CA ASN A 440 -7.00 9.01 -10.37
C ASN A 440 -7.04 9.77 -11.70
N SER A 441 -6.66 9.11 -12.82
CA SER A 441 -6.64 9.78 -14.13
C SER A 441 -8.06 10.07 -14.64
N ARG A 442 -8.17 11.16 -15.41
CA ARG A 442 -9.45 11.56 -16.01
C ARG A 442 -9.91 10.49 -17.00
N GLY A 443 -11.10 9.95 -16.77
CA GLY A 443 -11.71 8.91 -17.62
C GLY A 443 -11.34 7.49 -17.24
N ALA A 444 -10.58 7.26 -16.15
CA ALA A 444 -10.22 5.92 -15.68
C ALA A 444 -11.41 5.00 -15.40
N ILE A 445 -12.61 5.56 -15.14
CA ILE A 445 -13.85 4.79 -14.97
C ILE A 445 -14.30 4.07 -16.26
N ASP A 446 -13.92 4.58 -17.42
CA ASP A 446 -14.23 4.02 -18.74
C ASP A 446 -13.07 3.19 -19.33
N GLU A 447 -12.01 2.99 -18.55
CA GLU A 447 -10.84 2.20 -18.91
C GLU A 447 -10.72 0.97 -18.01
N VAL A 448 -9.92 -0.01 -18.45
CA VAL A 448 -9.63 -1.21 -17.66
C VAL A 448 -8.20 -1.16 -17.15
N GLY A 449 -8.01 -1.25 -15.84
CA GLY A 449 -6.70 -1.36 -15.22
C GLY A 449 -6.16 -2.77 -15.24
N SER A 450 -4.84 -2.90 -15.31
CA SER A 450 -4.16 -4.18 -15.18
C SER A 450 -3.64 -4.40 -13.76
N ILE A 451 -3.24 -5.62 -13.44
CA ILE A 451 -2.56 -5.93 -12.18
C ILE A 451 -1.36 -5.01 -11.91
N HIS A 452 -0.66 -4.57 -12.96
CA HIS A 452 0.52 -3.72 -12.83
C HIS A 452 0.20 -2.25 -12.50
N THR A 453 -1.02 -1.80 -12.79
CA THR A 453 -1.47 -0.42 -12.53
C THR A 453 -2.28 -0.27 -11.25
N VAL A 454 -2.89 -1.36 -10.76
CA VAL A 454 -3.73 -1.31 -9.55
C VAL A 454 -3.09 -1.92 -8.31
N GLN A 455 -2.02 -2.70 -8.47
CA GLN A 455 -1.31 -3.26 -7.33
C GLN A 455 -0.67 -2.16 -6.48
N GLY A 456 -0.86 -2.21 -5.17
CA GLY A 456 -0.43 -1.15 -4.24
C GLY A 456 -1.49 -0.08 -3.99
N TYR A 457 -2.56 -0.02 -4.81
CA TYR A 457 -3.66 0.92 -4.63
C TYR A 457 -4.92 0.25 -4.11
N ASP A 458 -5.77 1.03 -3.44
CA ASP A 458 -7.08 0.62 -2.94
C ASP A 458 -8.17 1.32 -3.73
N LEU A 459 -9.17 0.55 -4.16
CA LEU A 459 -10.38 1.02 -4.80
C LEU A 459 -11.54 1.00 -3.80
N ASN A 460 -12.54 1.86 -3.96
CA ASN A 460 -13.77 1.71 -3.19
C ASN A 460 -14.58 0.52 -3.73
N TYR A 461 -14.71 0.43 -5.05
CA TYR A 461 -15.31 -0.73 -5.72
C TYR A 461 -14.42 -1.20 -6.87
N ALA A 462 -14.23 -2.52 -6.96
CA ALA A 462 -13.52 -3.17 -8.05
C ALA A 462 -14.50 -3.92 -8.96
N GLY A 463 -14.57 -3.56 -10.23
CA GLY A 463 -15.24 -4.36 -11.26
C GLY A 463 -14.21 -5.27 -11.94
N VAL A 464 -14.19 -6.54 -11.59
CA VAL A 464 -13.18 -7.50 -12.07
C VAL A 464 -13.71 -8.29 -13.26
N ILE A 465 -13.03 -8.17 -14.40
CA ILE A 465 -13.31 -8.99 -15.59
C ILE A 465 -12.33 -10.16 -15.58
N ILE A 466 -12.83 -11.37 -15.29
CA ILE A 466 -12.07 -12.62 -15.44
C ILE A 466 -12.11 -12.99 -16.92
N GLY A 467 -10.96 -12.90 -17.57
CA GLY A 467 -10.82 -13.08 -19.01
C GLY A 467 -10.83 -14.55 -19.46
N PRO A 468 -10.76 -14.78 -20.78
CA PRO A 468 -10.73 -16.13 -21.33
C PRO A 468 -9.42 -16.89 -21.05
N ASP A 469 -8.43 -16.25 -20.41
CA ASP A 469 -7.17 -16.87 -19.96
C ASP A 469 -7.35 -17.80 -18.74
N LEU A 470 -8.42 -17.61 -17.95
CA LEU A 470 -8.79 -18.48 -16.85
C LEU A 470 -10.13 -19.14 -17.14
N ARG A 471 -10.18 -20.47 -17.14
CA ARG A 471 -11.33 -21.27 -17.49
C ARG A 471 -11.58 -22.38 -16.46
N TYR A 472 -12.71 -23.06 -16.57
CA TYR A 472 -13.06 -24.21 -15.73
C TYR A 472 -13.36 -25.44 -16.58
N ASP A 473 -12.78 -26.59 -16.21
CA ASP A 473 -13.12 -27.88 -16.78
C ASP A 473 -14.16 -28.60 -15.87
N PRO A 474 -15.43 -28.69 -16.30
CA PRO A 474 -16.47 -29.32 -15.49
C PRO A 474 -16.29 -30.82 -15.33
N LEU A 475 -15.58 -31.51 -16.25
CA LEU A 475 -15.29 -32.93 -16.17
C LEU A 475 -14.22 -33.26 -15.13
N GLN A 476 -13.15 -32.47 -15.13
CA GLN A 476 -12.04 -32.59 -14.17
C GLN A 476 -12.30 -31.85 -12.87
N ARG A 477 -13.31 -30.99 -12.84
CA ARG A 477 -13.66 -30.10 -11.70
C ARG A 477 -12.50 -29.24 -11.23
N LYS A 478 -11.72 -28.65 -12.17
CA LYS A 478 -10.57 -27.83 -11.86
C LYS A 478 -10.50 -26.59 -12.75
N LEU A 479 -9.80 -25.57 -12.25
CA LEU A 479 -9.39 -24.43 -13.06
C LEU A 479 -8.35 -24.85 -14.08
N ILE A 480 -8.40 -24.24 -15.27
CA ILE A 480 -7.43 -24.44 -16.33
C ILE A 480 -6.97 -23.08 -16.89
N PHE A 481 -5.71 -23.01 -17.27
CA PHE A 481 -5.12 -21.85 -17.90
C PHE A 481 -5.14 -21.99 -19.42
N ASP A 482 -5.62 -20.93 -20.10
CA ASP A 482 -5.60 -20.86 -21.57
C ASP A 482 -4.45 -19.94 -22.04
N ARG A 483 -3.31 -20.55 -22.37
CA ARG A 483 -2.10 -19.85 -22.81
C ARG A 483 -2.32 -19.01 -24.07
N ALA A 484 -3.24 -19.38 -24.96
CA ALA A 484 -3.52 -18.66 -26.19
C ALA A 484 -4.18 -17.32 -25.92
N ASN A 485 -4.98 -17.25 -24.87
CA ASN A 485 -5.68 -16.04 -24.43
C ASN A 485 -4.93 -15.23 -23.35
N TYR A 486 -3.70 -15.59 -23.01
CA TYR A 486 -2.88 -14.82 -22.08
C TYR A 486 -1.84 -13.97 -22.84
N HIS A 487 -1.99 -12.67 -22.79
CA HIS A 487 -1.23 -11.70 -23.62
C HIS A 487 -0.12 -10.95 -22.89
N ASP A 488 0.10 -11.18 -21.59
CA ASP A 488 1.30 -10.69 -20.91
C ASP A 488 2.51 -11.53 -21.34
N THR A 489 3.31 -10.99 -22.26
CA THR A 489 4.51 -11.66 -22.75
C THR A 489 5.54 -11.90 -21.66
N LYS A 490 5.67 -10.98 -20.70
CA LYS A 490 6.57 -11.11 -19.56
C LYS A 490 6.01 -12.04 -18.46
N GLY A 491 4.69 -12.08 -18.34
CA GLY A 491 3.97 -12.96 -17.43
C GLY A 491 4.05 -14.44 -17.78
N LYS A 492 4.41 -14.79 -19.02
CA LYS A 492 4.58 -16.19 -19.49
C LYS A 492 5.99 -16.51 -20.02
N GLU A 493 6.94 -15.60 -19.82
CA GLU A 493 8.29 -15.77 -20.33
C GLU A 493 9.08 -16.78 -19.52
N ASN A 494 9.66 -17.77 -20.20
CA ASN A 494 10.61 -18.69 -19.59
C ASN A 494 11.86 -17.95 -19.12
N ASN A 495 12.57 -18.53 -18.17
CA ASN A 495 13.85 -17.99 -17.71
C ASN A 495 15.00 -18.87 -18.23
N PRO A 496 15.52 -18.63 -19.45
CA PRO A 496 16.59 -19.45 -20.02
C PRO A 496 17.92 -19.28 -19.27
N ARG A 497 18.11 -18.19 -18.54
CA ARG A 497 19.33 -17.96 -17.72
C ARG A 497 19.42 -18.93 -16.56
N LEU A 498 18.28 -19.26 -15.96
CA LEU A 498 18.17 -20.24 -14.87
C LEU A 498 17.77 -21.64 -15.37
N GLY A 499 17.59 -21.82 -16.68
CA GLY A 499 17.10 -23.09 -17.24
C GLY A 499 15.65 -23.42 -16.91
N ILE A 500 14.87 -22.42 -16.44
CA ILE A 500 13.47 -22.63 -16.00
C ILE A 500 12.53 -22.47 -17.18
N LYS A 501 11.65 -23.45 -17.36
CA LYS A 501 10.49 -23.39 -18.26
C LYS A 501 9.23 -23.46 -17.41
N TYR A 502 8.31 -22.54 -17.65
CA TYR A 502 7.02 -22.49 -16.96
C TYR A 502 5.98 -23.23 -17.80
N ASP A 503 5.42 -24.29 -17.24
CA ASP A 503 4.32 -25.03 -17.83
C ASP A 503 2.95 -24.35 -17.55
N ASP A 504 1.87 -24.96 -18.00
CA ASP A 504 0.54 -24.37 -17.85
C ASP A 504 0.03 -24.44 -16.40
N ASP A 505 0.47 -25.38 -15.60
CA ASP A 505 0.14 -25.47 -14.18
C ASP A 505 0.87 -24.39 -13.37
N ASP A 506 2.13 -24.10 -13.71
CA ASP A 506 2.87 -22.98 -13.12
C ASP A 506 2.19 -21.64 -13.43
N LEU A 507 1.78 -21.44 -14.69
CA LEU A 507 1.11 -20.22 -15.13
C LEU A 507 -0.31 -20.12 -14.58
N LEU A 508 -1.02 -21.23 -14.40
CA LEU A 508 -2.32 -21.25 -13.74
C LEU A 508 -2.24 -20.67 -12.32
N ARG A 509 -1.22 -21.08 -11.54
CA ARG A 509 -1.01 -20.53 -10.19
C ARG A 509 -0.77 -19.02 -10.22
N LEU A 510 0.04 -18.52 -11.16
CA LEU A 510 0.29 -17.09 -11.29
C LEU A 510 -0.97 -16.30 -11.71
N VAL A 511 -1.75 -16.82 -12.66
CA VAL A 511 -2.99 -16.18 -13.13
C VAL A 511 -4.07 -16.23 -12.04
N SER A 512 -4.20 -17.32 -11.30
CA SER A 512 -5.09 -17.41 -10.13
C SER A 512 -4.71 -16.36 -9.06
N ASN A 513 -3.42 -16.19 -8.79
CA ASN A 513 -2.95 -15.14 -7.88
C ASN A 513 -3.26 -13.73 -8.42
N ILE A 514 -3.11 -13.48 -9.72
CA ILE A 514 -3.48 -12.19 -10.34
C ILE A 514 -4.95 -11.88 -10.08
N TYR A 515 -5.87 -12.81 -10.40
CA TYR A 515 -7.30 -12.60 -10.16
C TYR A 515 -7.63 -12.51 -8.66
N GLY A 516 -6.96 -13.28 -7.81
CA GLY A 516 -7.08 -13.16 -6.35
C GLY A 516 -6.71 -11.76 -5.84
N VAL A 517 -5.62 -11.20 -6.36
CA VAL A 517 -5.22 -9.82 -6.04
C VAL A 517 -6.24 -8.81 -6.55
N LEU A 518 -6.76 -8.98 -7.77
CA LEU A 518 -7.76 -8.06 -8.34
C LEU A 518 -9.08 -8.10 -7.56
N LEU A 519 -9.56 -9.29 -7.20
CA LEU A 519 -10.79 -9.49 -6.43
C LEU A 519 -10.71 -8.91 -4.99
N THR A 520 -9.51 -8.71 -4.47
CA THR A 520 -9.30 -8.13 -3.13
C THR A 520 -8.93 -6.64 -3.16
N ARG A 521 -9.17 -5.92 -4.29
CA ARG A 521 -8.86 -4.48 -4.40
C ARG A 521 -10.00 -3.56 -3.96
N GLY A 522 -11.24 -4.01 -4.01
CA GLY A 522 -12.39 -3.23 -3.57
C GLY A 522 -12.47 -3.18 -2.05
N ALA A 523 -12.52 -1.97 -1.48
CA ALA A 523 -12.67 -1.79 -0.04
C ALA A 523 -14.12 -2.03 0.44
N ARG A 524 -15.11 -1.62 -0.37
CA ARG A 524 -16.54 -1.70 -0.07
C ARG A 524 -17.26 -2.78 -0.84
N GLY A 525 -16.70 -3.17 -2.00
CA GLY A 525 -17.29 -4.24 -2.80
C GLY A 525 -16.49 -4.62 -4.03
N THR A 526 -16.76 -5.82 -4.52
CA THR A 526 -16.20 -6.37 -5.75
C THR A 526 -17.29 -6.96 -6.60
N PHE A 527 -17.38 -6.47 -7.83
CA PHE A 527 -18.28 -6.93 -8.88
C PHE A 527 -17.48 -7.79 -9.85
N VAL A 528 -18.01 -8.93 -10.24
CA VAL A 528 -17.29 -9.93 -11.02
C VAL A 528 -18.06 -10.23 -12.31
N TYR A 529 -17.36 -10.14 -13.44
CA TYR A 529 -17.81 -10.68 -14.71
C TYR A 529 -16.82 -11.75 -15.18
N VAL A 530 -17.31 -12.85 -15.71
CA VAL A 530 -16.48 -13.99 -16.13
C VAL A 530 -16.75 -14.31 -17.60
N CYS A 531 -15.72 -14.33 -18.43
CA CYS A 531 -15.86 -14.63 -19.86
C CYS A 531 -16.21 -16.10 -20.15
N ASP A 532 -15.53 -17.04 -19.46
CA ASP A 532 -15.78 -18.46 -19.66
C ASP A 532 -17.11 -18.90 -19.01
N PRO A 533 -18.07 -19.47 -19.76
CA PRO A 533 -19.38 -19.84 -19.23
C PRO A 533 -19.32 -20.92 -18.14
N ASP A 534 -18.40 -21.88 -18.27
CA ASP A 534 -18.26 -22.99 -17.30
C ASP A 534 -17.67 -22.47 -15.99
N LEU A 535 -16.69 -21.58 -16.06
CA LEU A 535 -16.15 -20.89 -14.88
C LEU A 535 -17.20 -19.98 -14.23
N ARG A 536 -17.99 -19.24 -15.02
CA ARG A 536 -19.08 -18.42 -14.51
C ARG A 536 -20.10 -19.25 -13.74
N ASN A 537 -20.52 -20.38 -14.31
CA ASN A 537 -21.45 -21.30 -13.65
C ASN A 537 -20.85 -21.94 -12.40
N HIS A 538 -19.57 -22.25 -12.41
CA HIS A 538 -18.85 -22.72 -11.22
C HIS A 538 -18.84 -21.67 -10.12
N LEU A 539 -18.43 -20.43 -10.43
CA LEU A 539 -18.34 -19.35 -9.44
C LEU A 539 -19.70 -18.87 -8.92
N ARG A 540 -20.81 -19.07 -9.66
CA ARG A 540 -22.18 -18.80 -9.19
C ARG A 540 -22.57 -19.57 -7.94
N GLN A 541 -21.90 -20.67 -7.63
CA GLN A 541 -22.10 -21.41 -6.38
C GLN A 541 -21.54 -20.68 -5.16
N PHE A 542 -20.65 -19.71 -5.38
CA PHE A 542 -19.88 -19.02 -4.35
C PHE A 542 -20.13 -17.51 -4.33
N ILE A 543 -20.58 -16.92 -5.43
CA ILE A 543 -20.77 -15.48 -5.57
C ILE A 543 -22.23 -15.23 -5.94
N PRO A 544 -22.99 -14.42 -5.17
CA PRO A 544 -24.37 -14.10 -5.48
C PRO A 544 -24.46 -13.26 -6.78
N VAL A 545 -25.59 -13.42 -7.50
CA VAL A 545 -25.91 -12.69 -8.74
C VAL A 545 -26.56 -11.35 -8.42
#